data_d16f1a43b491bbe4f71d82594bbed856
#
_entry.id   d16f1a43b491bbe4f71d82594bbed856
#
_cell.length_a   1.000
_cell.length_b   1.000
_cell.length_c   1.000
_cell.angle_alpha   90.00
_cell.angle_beta   90.00
_cell.angle_gamma   90.00
#
_symmetry.space_group_name_H-M   'P 1'
#
loop_
_entity.id
_entity.type
_entity.pdbx_description
1 polymer ?
#
loop_
_entity_poly.entity_id
_entity_poly.type
_entity_poly.pdbx_seq_one_letter_code
_entity_poly.pdbx_strand_id
1 'polypeptide(L)'
;MTDTDIPTTATPTTTVMESNERFAQAPGDPYRYGVYLRPDPVTCAAVTAVTSQLRAQYGLVSAGAFPPHATLVGSRHVPGPVEELVDAVTRAVTGVPAFTVHNAGVRHQGVGLVYDVHHLADGITPNTAFVDLAARIDATVTPLETPAPNPAGNPFDADTFRAHLSLLSHDMYVRPDLFAEVEEYVLGLPVPFSDNFPGDTVTLYRTSSEDWTGRWWQTLTWEHVHTWRLRH
;
A
#
# COMPACT_ATOMS: atom_id res chain seq x y z
N MET A 1 -39.06 44.82 0.36
CA MET A 1 -37.68 44.62 -0.11
C MET A 1 -36.95 43.97 1.02
N THR A 2 -36.90 42.66 1.01
CA THR A 2 -36.21 41.87 2.02
C THR A 2 -35.00 41.28 1.32
N ASP A 3 -33.83 41.77 1.72
CA ASP A 3 -32.53 41.34 1.27
C ASP A 3 -32.27 39.93 1.82
N THR A 4 -32.17 38.97 0.93
CA THR A 4 -31.92 37.57 1.31
C THR A 4 -30.42 37.35 1.18
N ASP A 5 -29.72 37.42 2.30
CA ASP A 5 -28.32 37.06 2.40
C ASP A 5 -28.14 35.57 1.99
N ILE A 6 -27.51 35.38 0.86
CA ILE A 6 -27.04 34.04 0.43
C ILE A 6 -25.78 33.76 1.23
N PRO A 7 -25.73 32.67 2.03
CA PRO A 7 -24.52 32.31 2.72
C PRO A 7 -23.43 31.95 1.69
N THR A 8 -22.34 32.70 1.75
CA THR A 8 -21.11 32.37 1.01
C THR A 8 -20.65 30.99 1.41
N THR A 9 -20.83 30.02 0.53
CA THR A 9 -20.27 28.70 0.68
C THR A 9 -18.76 28.83 0.75
N ALA A 10 -18.20 28.50 1.91
CA ALA A 10 -16.77 28.38 2.09
C ALA A 10 -16.25 27.37 1.06
N THR A 11 -15.39 27.84 0.19
CA THR A 11 -14.61 26.96 -0.71
C THR A 11 -13.95 25.90 0.15
N PRO A 12 -14.10 24.58 -0.15
CA PRO A 12 -13.40 23.58 0.60
C PRO A 12 -11.91 23.88 0.45
N THR A 13 -11.26 24.19 1.57
CA THR A 13 -9.83 24.29 1.65
C THR A 13 -9.31 22.94 1.16
N THR A 14 -8.74 22.92 -0.02
CA THR A 14 -7.99 21.75 -0.52
C THR A 14 -7.01 21.44 0.58
N THR A 15 -7.26 20.36 1.33
CA THR A 15 -6.28 19.82 2.24
C THR A 15 -5.13 19.42 1.33
N VAL A 16 -4.17 20.32 1.19
CA VAL A 16 -2.88 20.01 0.59
C VAL A 16 -2.45 18.77 1.34
N MET A 17 -2.20 17.68 0.63
CA MET A 17 -1.58 16.51 1.22
C MET A 17 -0.45 17.05 2.08
N GLU A 18 -0.61 16.92 3.40
CA GLU A 18 0.49 17.23 4.30
C GLU A 18 1.68 16.49 3.73
N SER A 19 2.68 17.24 3.30
CA SER A 19 3.83 16.69 2.63
C SER A 19 4.38 15.63 3.56
N ASN A 20 4.26 14.38 3.14
CA ASN A 20 4.68 13.28 3.98
C ASN A 20 6.20 13.32 3.94
N GLU A 21 6.80 14.09 4.86
CA GLU A 21 8.25 14.37 4.89
C GLU A 21 9.08 13.07 4.88
N ARG A 22 8.49 11.96 5.35
CA ARG A 22 9.14 10.64 5.26
C ARG A 22 9.36 10.16 3.82
N PHE A 23 8.64 10.73 2.85
CA PHE A 23 8.82 10.46 1.43
C PHE A 23 9.64 11.55 0.71
N ALA A 24 10.09 12.57 1.43
CA ALA A 24 10.97 13.57 0.84
C ALA A 24 12.20 12.87 0.25
N GLN A 25 12.54 13.26 -0.97
CA GLN A 25 13.73 12.74 -1.64
C GLN A 25 14.96 13.24 -0.94
N ALA A 26 15.82 12.34 -0.47
CA ALA A 26 17.16 12.73 -0.02
C ALA A 26 17.96 13.20 -1.25
N PRO A 27 18.75 14.28 -1.14
CA PRO A 27 19.60 14.74 -2.24
C PRO A 27 20.47 13.61 -2.78
N GLY A 28 20.34 13.31 -4.07
CA GLY A 28 21.16 12.31 -4.76
C GLY A 28 20.67 10.86 -4.70
N ASP A 29 19.57 10.55 -3.99
CA ASP A 29 18.98 9.22 -3.96
C ASP A 29 17.47 9.24 -4.20
N PRO A 30 17.03 8.90 -5.41
CA PRO A 30 15.61 8.88 -5.77
C PRO A 30 14.87 7.61 -5.29
N TYR A 31 15.59 6.64 -4.74
CA TYR A 31 15.02 5.32 -4.50
C TYR A 31 14.38 5.18 -3.11
N ARG A 32 13.34 4.33 -3.09
CA ARG A 32 12.72 3.81 -1.88
C ARG A 32 12.56 2.31 -2.04
N TYR A 33 12.68 1.62 -0.94
CA TYR A 33 12.53 0.17 -0.88
C TYR A 33 11.30 -0.21 -0.07
N GLY A 34 10.59 -1.23 -0.53
CA GLY A 34 9.46 -1.78 0.21
C GLY A 34 9.44 -3.30 0.14
N VAL A 35 9.03 -3.91 1.24
CA VAL A 35 8.87 -5.36 1.37
C VAL A 35 7.39 -5.67 1.42
N TYR A 36 6.96 -6.58 0.57
CA TYR A 36 5.55 -6.85 0.32
C TYR A 36 5.26 -8.34 0.32
N LEU A 37 4.09 -8.72 0.82
CA LEU A 37 3.50 -10.01 0.51
C LEU A 37 2.88 -9.92 -0.89
N ARG A 38 3.32 -10.78 -1.80
CA ARG A 38 2.74 -10.88 -3.14
C ARG A 38 1.64 -11.93 -3.12
N PRO A 39 0.39 -11.58 -3.48
CA PRO A 39 -0.68 -12.55 -3.62
C PRO A 39 -0.38 -13.59 -4.71
N ASP A 40 -1.18 -14.65 -4.73
CA ASP A 40 -1.14 -15.64 -5.80
C ASP A 40 -1.61 -15.03 -7.15
N PRO A 41 -1.35 -15.69 -8.28
CA PRO A 41 -1.69 -15.16 -9.60
C PRO A 41 -3.19 -14.90 -9.79
N VAL A 42 -4.07 -15.68 -9.14
CA VAL A 42 -5.53 -15.51 -9.25
C VAL A 42 -5.96 -14.22 -8.58
N THR A 43 -5.49 -13.99 -7.35
CA THR A 43 -5.76 -12.76 -6.60
C THR A 43 -5.13 -11.54 -7.28
N CYS A 44 -3.89 -11.66 -7.79
CA CYS A 44 -3.26 -10.58 -8.56
C CYS A 44 -4.08 -10.20 -9.81
N ALA A 45 -4.59 -11.19 -10.55
CA ALA A 45 -5.42 -10.95 -11.73
C ALA A 45 -6.72 -10.24 -11.36
N ALA A 46 -7.36 -10.64 -10.26
CA ALA A 46 -8.59 -10.02 -9.77
C ALA A 46 -8.39 -8.55 -9.38
N VAL A 47 -7.36 -8.23 -8.59
CA VAL A 47 -6.99 -6.85 -8.25
C VAL A 47 -6.68 -6.04 -9.50
N THR A 48 -5.91 -6.60 -10.44
CA THR A 48 -5.54 -5.93 -11.69
C THR A 48 -6.77 -5.67 -12.56
N ALA A 49 -7.77 -6.57 -12.57
CA ALA A 49 -9.01 -6.35 -13.31
C ALA A 49 -9.75 -5.12 -12.78
N VAL A 50 -9.89 -4.96 -11.46
CA VAL A 50 -10.52 -3.76 -10.86
C VAL A 50 -9.73 -2.50 -11.20
N THR A 51 -8.43 -2.45 -10.92
CA THR A 51 -7.62 -1.25 -11.15
C THR A 51 -7.54 -0.86 -12.62
N SER A 52 -7.56 -1.84 -13.55
CA SER A 52 -7.62 -1.59 -14.99
C SER A 52 -8.95 -0.98 -15.42
N GLN A 53 -10.08 -1.44 -14.85
CA GLN A 53 -11.39 -0.84 -15.11
C GLN A 53 -11.46 0.59 -14.58
N LEU A 54 -10.96 0.84 -13.37
CA LEU A 54 -10.92 2.18 -12.80
C LEU A 54 -10.05 3.14 -13.63
N ARG A 55 -8.93 2.65 -14.14
CA ARG A 55 -8.11 3.41 -15.08
C ARG A 55 -8.85 3.72 -16.39
N ALA A 56 -9.52 2.73 -16.96
CA ALA A 56 -10.21 2.86 -18.25
C ALA A 56 -11.44 3.78 -18.17
N GLN A 57 -12.22 3.70 -17.08
CA GLN A 57 -13.49 4.41 -16.94
C GLN A 57 -13.32 5.81 -16.32
N TYR A 58 -12.40 5.95 -15.37
CA TYR A 58 -12.28 7.15 -14.53
C TYR A 58 -10.92 7.85 -14.63
N GLY A 59 -9.94 7.23 -15.30
CA GLY A 59 -8.57 7.77 -15.34
C GLY A 59 -7.81 7.64 -14.01
N LEU A 60 -8.31 6.80 -13.08
CA LEU A 60 -7.69 6.59 -11.77
C LEU A 60 -6.56 5.57 -11.90
N VAL A 61 -5.36 5.93 -11.46
CA VAL A 61 -4.15 5.16 -11.77
C VAL A 61 -3.35 4.73 -10.53
N SER A 62 -3.55 5.38 -9.39
CA SER A 62 -2.65 5.25 -8.24
C SER A 62 -2.59 3.82 -7.67
N ALA A 63 -3.72 3.14 -7.54
CA ALA A 63 -3.75 1.76 -7.03
C ALA A 63 -3.15 0.75 -8.01
N GLY A 64 -3.18 1.05 -9.32
CA GLY A 64 -2.63 0.23 -10.39
C GLY A 64 -1.22 0.63 -10.85
N ALA A 65 -0.60 1.65 -10.25
CA ALA A 65 0.74 2.11 -10.60
C ALA A 65 1.83 1.10 -10.17
N PHE A 66 1.49 0.19 -9.30
CA PHE A 66 2.39 -0.81 -8.71
C PHE A 66 1.74 -2.21 -8.79
N PRO A 67 2.53 -3.30 -8.85
CA PRO A 67 1.96 -4.64 -8.86
C PRO A 67 1.08 -4.92 -7.63
N PRO A 68 0.02 -5.74 -7.73
CA PRO A 68 -0.79 -6.10 -6.58
C PRO A 68 0.03 -6.66 -5.43
N HIS A 69 -0.14 -6.10 -4.24
CA HIS A 69 0.68 -6.41 -3.07
C HIS A 69 -0.05 -6.08 -1.77
N ALA A 70 0.33 -6.76 -0.69
CA ALA A 70 0.03 -6.30 0.65
C ALA A 70 1.34 -5.83 1.33
N THR A 71 1.34 -4.62 1.84
CA THR A 71 2.54 -4.02 2.43
C THR A 71 2.89 -4.69 3.76
N LEU A 72 4.11 -5.19 3.87
CA LEU A 72 4.72 -5.62 5.13
C LEU A 72 5.54 -4.49 5.75
N VAL A 73 6.43 -3.91 4.94
CA VAL A 73 7.19 -2.69 5.29
C VAL A 73 7.09 -1.73 4.12
N GLY A 74 6.56 -0.56 4.37
CA GLY A 74 6.35 0.48 3.36
C GLY A 74 7.66 1.08 2.84
N SER A 75 7.51 2.10 2.02
CA SER A 75 8.64 2.79 1.38
C SER A 75 9.67 3.29 2.39
N ARG A 76 10.89 2.76 2.30
CA ARG A 76 12.02 3.07 3.18
C ARG A 76 13.20 3.62 2.38
N HIS A 77 13.87 4.62 2.93
CA HIS A 77 15.12 5.11 2.38
C HIS A 77 16.30 4.35 3.01
N VAL A 78 16.95 3.51 2.23
CA VAL A 78 18.10 2.71 2.65
C VAL A 78 19.29 3.09 1.76
N PRO A 79 20.26 3.87 2.25
CA PRO A 79 21.34 4.41 1.44
C PRO A 79 22.48 3.42 1.22
N GLY A 80 22.51 2.32 1.95
CA GLY A 80 23.53 1.28 1.83
C GLY A 80 23.36 0.40 0.59
N PRO A 81 24.29 -0.55 0.39
CA PRO A 81 24.17 -1.54 -0.67
C PRO A 81 22.87 -2.33 -0.53
N VAL A 82 22.19 -2.57 -1.65
CA VAL A 82 20.91 -3.32 -1.66
C VAL A 82 21.06 -4.74 -1.14
N GLU A 83 22.25 -5.31 -1.26
CA GLU A 83 22.60 -6.65 -0.77
C GLU A 83 22.46 -6.73 0.76
N GLU A 84 22.80 -5.70 1.50
CA GLU A 84 22.61 -5.65 2.97
C GLU A 84 21.13 -5.68 3.35
N LEU A 85 20.28 -5.01 2.58
CA LEU A 85 18.83 -5.06 2.76
C LEU A 85 18.27 -6.44 2.41
N VAL A 86 18.74 -7.05 1.31
CA VAL A 86 18.36 -8.43 0.93
C VAL A 86 18.75 -9.42 2.04
N ASP A 87 19.96 -9.30 2.60
CA ASP A 87 20.43 -10.16 3.68
C ASP A 87 19.62 -9.97 4.97
N ALA A 88 19.26 -8.71 5.29
CA ALA A 88 18.44 -8.38 6.45
C ALA A 88 17.04 -9.05 6.34
N VAL A 89 16.38 -8.87 5.20
CA VAL A 89 15.06 -9.49 4.96
C VAL A 89 15.18 -11.02 4.91
N THR A 90 16.25 -11.56 4.31
CA THR A 90 16.52 -13.02 4.31
C THR A 90 16.56 -13.58 5.73
N ARG A 91 17.27 -12.92 6.65
CA ARG A 91 17.29 -13.31 8.07
C ARG A 91 15.90 -13.26 8.69
N ALA A 92 15.12 -12.22 8.37
CA ALA A 92 13.77 -12.04 8.91
C ALA A 92 12.80 -13.14 8.46
N VAL A 93 12.86 -13.57 7.20
CA VAL A 93 11.90 -14.55 6.64
C VAL A 93 12.37 -16.00 6.81
N THR A 94 13.64 -16.24 7.15
CA THR A 94 14.18 -17.58 7.31
C THR A 94 13.43 -18.33 8.41
N GLY A 95 12.88 -19.49 8.05
CA GLY A 95 12.16 -20.38 8.96
C GLY A 95 10.70 -19.95 9.23
N VAL A 96 10.24 -18.85 8.65
CA VAL A 96 8.82 -18.46 8.76
C VAL A 96 7.97 -19.41 7.92
N PRO A 97 6.92 -20.03 8.51
CA PRO A 97 6.00 -20.88 7.75
C PRO A 97 5.11 -20.04 6.85
N ALA A 98 4.71 -20.62 5.72
CA ALA A 98 3.61 -20.08 4.93
C ALA A 98 2.31 -20.13 5.73
N PHE A 99 1.41 -19.19 5.49
CA PHE A 99 0.14 -19.08 6.19
C PHE A 99 -1.01 -18.77 5.22
N THR A 100 -2.24 -19.00 5.66
CA THR A 100 -3.40 -18.62 4.87
C THR A 100 -3.72 -17.15 5.07
N VAL A 101 -3.85 -16.41 3.97
CA VAL A 101 -4.36 -15.05 3.93
C VAL A 101 -5.82 -15.10 3.50
N HIS A 102 -6.72 -14.56 4.29
CA HIS A 102 -8.14 -14.50 3.97
C HIS A 102 -8.51 -13.17 3.33
N ASN A 103 -9.48 -13.19 2.44
CA ASN A 103 -10.10 -12.01 1.87
C ASN A 103 -11.37 -11.71 2.67
N ALA A 104 -11.30 -10.71 3.54
CA ALA A 104 -12.43 -10.29 4.38
C ALA A 104 -13.33 -9.23 3.68
N GLY A 105 -13.23 -9.10 2.35
CA GLY A 105 -14.07 -8.25 1.53
C GLY A 105 -13.53 -6.85 1.30
N VAL A 106 -14.31 -6.05 0.56
CA VAL A 106 -13.97 -4.65 0.26
C VAL A 106 -14.27 -3.77 1.46
N ARG A 107 -13.33 -2.91 1.80
CA ARG A 107 -13.46 -1.95 2.92
C ARG A 107 -12.91 -0.58 2.56
N HIS A 108 -13.40 0.43 3.28
CA HIS A 108 -12.76 1.75 3.30
C HIS A 108 -11.48 1.70 4.10
N GLN A 109 -10.41 2.29 3.55
CA GLN A 109 -9.18 2.53 4.29
C GLN A 109 -8.58 3.88 3.86
N GLY A 110 -8.48 4.81 4.80
CA GLY A 110 -8.09 6.18 4.48
C GLY A 110 -9.04 6.80 3.45
N VAL A 111 -8.49 7.27 2.35
CA VAL A 111 -9.25 7.88 1.23
C VAL A 111 -9.63 6.86 0.14
N GLY A 112 -9.35 5.59 0.32
CA GLY A 112 -9.49 4.59 -0.72
C GLY A 112 -10.34 3.39 -0.36
N LEU A 113 -10.39 2.46 -1.30
CA LEU A 113 -11.00 1.14 -1.15
C LEU A 113 -9.92 0.07 -1.23
N VAL A 114 -10.05 -0.92 -0.39
CA VAL A 114 -9.09 -2.03 -0.31
C VAL A 114 -9.80 -3.37 -0.21
N TYR A 115 -9.14 -4.45 -0.63
CA TYR A 115 -9.42 -5.76 -0.09
C TYR A 115 -8.72 -5.89 1.27
N ASP A 116 -9.53 -6.17 2.28
CA ASP A 116 -9.05 -6.46 3.61
C ASP A 116 -8.47 -7.87 3.64
N VAL A 117 -7.15 -7.93 3.80
CA VAL A 117 -6.39 -9.18 3.96
C VAL A 117 -5.73 -9.24 5.34
N HIS A 118 -6.10 -8.31 6.23
CA HIS A 118 -5.60 -8.24 7.60
C HIS A 118 -6.32 -9.22 8.53
N HIS A 119 -7.60 -9.46 8.29
CA HIS A 119 -8.43 -10.29 9.17
C HIS A 119 -8.50 -11.75 8.70
N LEU A 120 -8.85 -12.63 9.61
CA LEU A 120 -9.22 -14.00 9.31
C LEU A 120 -10.59 -14.06 8.60
N ALA A 121 -11.06 -15.25 8.29
CA ALA A 121 -12.32 -15.47 7.58
C ALA A 121 -13.57 -14.88 8.28
N ASP A 122 -13.49 -14.60 9.59
CA ASP A 122 -14.56 -13.93 10.36
C ASP A 122 -14.63 -12.41 10.07
N GLY A 123 -13.64 -11.86 9.39
CA GLY A 123 -13.54 -10.43 9.06
C GLY A 123 -13.32 -9.51 10.26
N ILE A 124 -12.96 -10.05 11.42
CA ILE A 124 -12.81 -9.34 12.69
C ILE A 124 -11.47 -9.64 13.37
N THR A 125 -11.10 -10.91 13.45
CA THR A 125 -9.89 -11.36 14.12
C THR A 125 -8.65 -11.08 13.26
N PRO A 126 -7.65 -10.32 13.74
CA PRO A 126 -6.42 -10.08 13.00
C PRO A 126 -5.67 -11.37 12.68
N ASN A 127 -5.13 -11.47 11.49
CA ASN A 127 -4.21 -12.54 11.11
C ASN A 127 -2.84 -12.27 11.74
N THR A 128 -2.59 -12.86 12.90
CA THR A 128 -1.35 -12.61 13.66
C THR A 128 -0.10 -13.01 12.89
N ALA A 129 -0.16 -14.06 12.05
CA ALA A 129 0.98 -14.45 11.21
C ALA A 129 1.41 -13.33 10.25
N PHE A 130 0.45 -12.55 9.76
CA PHE A 130 0.73 -11.40 8.91
C PHE A 130 1.37 -10.25 9.71
N VAL A 131 0.82 -9.97 10.88
CA VAL A 131 1.32 -8.93 11.80
C VAL A 131 2.74 -9.25 12.26
N ASP A 132 2.96 -10.50 12.70
CA ASP A 132 4.26 -10.97 13.18
C ASP A 132 5.33 -10.92 12.08
N LEU A 133 4.98 -11.30 10.85
CA LEU A 133 5.89 -11.22 9.71
C LEU A 133 6.29 -9.78 9.42
N ALA A 134 5.31 -8.85 9.40
CA ALA A 134 5.57 -7.44 9.17
C ALA A 134 6.47 -6.84 10.27
N ALA A 135 6.15 -7.09 11.54
CA ALA A 135 6.95 -6.64 12.68
C ALA A 135 8.40 -7.16 12.62
N ARG A 136 8.55 -8.43 12.28
CA ARG A 136 9.86 -9.07 12.19
C ARG A 136 10.72 -8.48 11.06
N ILE A 137 10.12 -8.19 9.91
CA ILE A 137 10.83 -7.56 8.79
C ILE A 137 11.17 -6.11 9.15
N ASP A 138 10.22 -5.36 9.69
CA ASP A 138 10.43 -3.96 10.10
C ASP A 138 11.61 -3.84 11.08
N ALA A 139 11.68 -4.70 12.08
CA ALA A 139 12.76 -4.71 13.06
C ALA A 139 14.16 -4.93 12.44
N THR A 140 14.24 -5.61 11.27
CA THR A 140 15.51 -5.84 10.58
C THR A 140 15.86 -4.76 9.55
N VAL A 141 14.85 -4.08 9.00
CA VAL A 141 15.03 -3.02 7.99
C VAL A 141 15.31 -1.67 8.64
N THR A 142 14.61 -1.34 9.73
CA THR A 142 14.74 -0.06 10.43
C THR A 142 16.19 0.34 10.77
N PRO A 143 17.08 -0.56 11.21
CA PRO A 143 18.50 -0.19 11.48
C PRO A 143 19.30 0.20 10.24
N LEU A 144 18.82 -0.15 9.03
CA LEU A 144 19.49 0.16 7.76
C LEU A 144 19.03 1.51 7.18
N GLU A 145 17.95 2.07 7.73
CA GLU A 145 17.48 3.36 7.30
C GLU A 145 18.43 4.47 7.69
N THR A 146 18.69 5.39 6.77
CA THR A 146 19.10 6.70 7.26
C THR A 146 17.88 7.40 7.81
N PRO A 147 18.07 8.19 8.87
CA PRO A 147 17.09 9.19 9.18
C PRO A 147 16.92 10.05 7.92
N ALA A 148 15.80 9.86 7.22
CA ALA A 148 15.27 10.92 6.37
C ALA A 148 15.21 12.20 7.21
N PRO A 149 15.11 13.40 6.62
CA PRO A 149 14.98 14.64 7.37
C PRO A 149 13.91 14.60 8.47
N ASN A 150 13.00 13.63 8.39
CA ASN A 150 12.09 13.26 9.48
C ASN A 150 12.45 11.87 10.03
N PRO A 151 13.19 11.79 11.15
CA PRO A 151 13.57 10.52 11.79
C PRO A 151 12.39 9.72 12.35
N ALA A 152 11.21 10.27 12.35
CA ALA A 152 10.00 9.58 12.78
C ALA A 152 9.42 8.71 11.64
N GLY A 153 10.21 7.80 11.08
CA GLY A 153 9.66 6.55 10.65
C GLY A 153 8.97 5.98 11.88
N ASN A 154 7.62 6.02 11.93
CA ASN A 154 6.92 5.45 13.06
C ASN A 154 7.41 4.03 13.24
N PRO A 155 7.86 3.65 14.44
CA PRO A 155 8.18 2.25 14.70
C PRO A 155 6.96 1.42 14.32
N PHE A 156 7.19 0.18 13.87
CA PHE A 156 6.08 -0.72 13.57
C PHE A 156 5.12 -0.76 14.77
N ASP A 157 3.85 -0.53 14.48
CA ASP A 157 2.78 -0.57 15.46
C ASP A 157 1.73 -1.59 15.01
N ALA A 158 1.67 -2.70 15.74
CA ALA A 158 0.73 -3.78 15.47
C ALA A 158 -0.74 -3.34 15.58
N ASP A 159 -1.04 -2.37 16.45
CA ASP A 159 -2.41 -1.90 16.68
C ASP A 159 -2.93 -1.07 15.50
N THR A 160 -2.05 -0.41 14.78
CA THR A 160 -2.40 0.42 13.62
C THR A 160 -2.07 -0.26 12.29
N PHE A 161 -1.30 -1.35 12.29
CA PHE A 161 -1.00 -2.09 11.08
C PHE A 161 -2.26 -2.70 10.47
N ARG A 162 -2.47 -2.49 9.17
CA ARG A 162 -3.62 -3.04 8.43
C ARG A 162 -3.14 -3.53 7.07
N ALA A 163 -2.99 -4.85 6.93
CA ALA A 163 -2.67 -5.48 5.65
C ALA A 163 -3.84 -5.34 4.68
N HIS A 164 -3.56 -4.92 3.46
CA HIS A 164 -4.60 -4.70 2.46
C HIS A 164 -4.05 -4.79 1.04
N LEU A 165 -4.94 -5.05 0.09
CA LEU A 165 -4.67 -4.91 -1.35
C LEU A 165 -5.43 -3.68 -1.86
N SER A 166 -4.73 -2.69 -2.38
CA SER A 166 -5.35 -1.44 -2.84
C SER A 166 -6.15 -1.64 -4.12
N LEU A 167 -7.40 -1.18 -4.12
CA LEU A 167 -8.28 -1.10 -5.29
C LEU A 167 -8.44 0.33 -5.77
N LEU A 168 -8.57 1.27 -4.84
CA LEU A 168 -8.67 2.70 -5.03
C LEU A 168 -7.80 3.37 -3.98
N SER A 169 -7.02 4.37 -4.33
CA SER A 169 -6.01 4.93 -3.45
C SER A 169 -5.86 6.46 -3.64
N HIS A 170 -4.64 6.93 -3.77
CA HIS A 170 -4.24 8.35 -3.72
C HIS A 170 -4.89 9.27 -4.76
N ASP A 171 -5.45 8.75 -5.85
CA ASP A 171 -6.24 9.56 -6.79
C ASP A 171 -7.37 10.32 -6.09
N MET A 172 -7.89 9.77 -4.99
CA MET A 172 -9.00 10.35 -4.23
C MET A 172 -8.61 11.62 -3.46
N TYR A 173 -7.34 11.88 -3.24
CA TYR A 173 -6.91 13.19 -2.72
C TYR A 173 -7.16 14.33 -3.71
N VAL A 174 -7.16 14.02 -5.01
CA VAL A 174 -7.35 15.01 -6.08
C VAL A 174 -8.72 14.91 -6.76
N ARG A 175 -9.42 13.78 -6.55
CA ARG A 175 -10.76 13.53 -7.11
C ARG A 175 -11.74 12.98 -6.06
N PRO A 176 -11.86 13.64 -4.88
CA PRO A 176 -12.78 13.17 -3.83
C PRO A 176 -14.25 13.20 -4.28
N ASP A 177 -14.57 13.99 -5.30
CA ASP A 177 -15.89 14.08 -5.93
C ASP A 177 -16.37 12.76 -6.54
N LEU A 178 -15.45 11.89 -6.95
CA LEU A 178 -15.78 10.62 -7.58
C LEU A 178 -15.97 9.45 -6.59
N PHE A 179 -15.66 9.63 -5.31
CA PHE A 179 -15.54 8.50 -4.39
C PHE A 179 -16.80 7.63 -4.33
N ALA A 180 -17.97 8.24 -4.12
CA ALA A 180 -19.22 7.49 -3.98
C ALA A 180 -19.61 6.71 -5.25
N GLU A 181 -19.42 7.33 -6.44
CA GLU A 181 -19.68 6.68 -7.71
C GLU A 181 -18.72 5.51 -7.96
N VAL A 182 -17.43 5.72 -7.69
CA VAL A 182 -16.40 4.69 -7.88
C VAL A 182 -16.57 3.54 -6.89
N GLU A 183 -16.98 3.82 -5.66
CA GLU A 183 -17.31 2.78 -4.68
C GLU A 183 -18.44 1.90 -5.18
N GLU A 184 -19.56 2.50 -5.60
CA GLU A 184 -20.69 1.78 -6.16
C GLU A 184 -20.28 0.94 -7.37
N TYR A 185 -19.46 1.52 -8.25
CA TYR A 185 -18.92 0.83 -9.41
C TYR A 185 -18.07 -0.39 -9.02
N VAL A 186 -17.13 -0.23 -8.09
CA VAL A 186 -16.25 -1.32 -7.62
C VAL A 186 -17.06 -2.45 -7.00
N LEU A 187 -18.04 -2.12 -6.16
CA LEU A 187 -18.90 -3.11 -5.50
C LEU A 187 -19.79 -3.86 -6.49
N GLY A 188 -20.12 -3.24 -7.63
CA GLY A 188 -20.92 -3.84 -8.71
C GLY A 188 -20.11 -4.67 -9.71
N LEU A 189 -18.77 -4.64 -9.65
CA LEU A 189 -17.94 -5.38 -10.60
C LEU A 189 -18.02 -6.90 -10.37
N PRO A 190 -18.29 -7.71 -11.40
CA PRO A 190 -18.34 -9.16 -11.29
C PRO A 190 -16.94 -9.78 -11.32
N VAL A 191 -16.06 -9.32 -10.43
CA VAL A 191 -14.69 -9.85 -10.35
C VAL A 191 -14.65 -11.01 -9.36
N PRO A 192 -14.26 -12.21 -9.78
CA PRO A 192 -14.18 -13.36 -8.89
C PRO A 192 -12.92 -13.23 -8.02
N PHE A 193 -13.08 -12.87 -6.76
CA PHE A 193 -12.02 -12.95 -5.78
C PHE A 193 -12.04 -14.29 -5.05
N SER A 194 -10.86 -14.85 -4.83
CA SER A 194 -10.74 -16.03 -3.96
C SER A 194 -10.99 -15.64 -2.50
N ASP A 195 -11.64 -16.49 -1.74
CA ASP A 195 -11.87 -16.30 -0.29
C ASP A 195 -10.56 -16.27 0.50
N ASN A 196 -9.52 -16.88 -0.06
CA ASN A 196 -8.19 -16.91 0.54
C ASN A 196 -7.11 -17.21 -0.52
N PHE A 197 -5.87 -16.95 -0.14
CA PHE A 197 -4.68 -17.30 -0.93
C PHE A 197 -3.49 -17.64 0.01
N PRO A 198 -2.46 -18.35 -0.49
CA PRO A 198 -1.27 -18.64 0.31
C PRO A 198 -0.41 -17.39 0.52
N GLY A 199 -0.14 -17.06 1.77
CA GLY A 199 0.84 -16.07 2.19
C GLY A 199 2.23 -16.69 2.23
N ASP A 200 2.79 -16.99 1.07
CA ASP A 200 4.05 -17.74 0.92
C ASP A 200 5.15 -16.97 0.17
N THR A 201 4.82 -15.83 -0.42
CA THR A 201 5.74 -15.09 -1.29
C THR A 201 5.97 -13.69 -0.77
N VAL A 202 7.19 -13.41 -0.32
CA VAL A 202 7.65 -12.08 0.09
C VAL A 202 8.51 -11.51 -1.03
N THR A 203 8.30 -10.25 -1.39
CA THR A 203 9.03 -9.59 -2.49
C THR A 203 9.55 -8.23 -2.05
N LEU A 204 10.79 -7.93 -2.40
CA LEU A 204 11.42 -6.63 -2.28
C LEU A 204 11.35 -5.90 -3.61
N TYR A 205 10.81 -4.71 -3.60
CA TYR A 205 10.85 -3.80 -4.74
C TYR A 205 11.63 -2.54 -4.40
N ARG A 206 12.30 -2.02 -5.42
CA ARG A 206 12.87 -0.67 -5.43
C ARG A 206 11.96 0.21 -6.26
N THR A 207 11.62 1.38 -5.73
CA THR A 207 10.73 2.34 -6.38
C THR A 207 11.42 3.69 -6.53
N SER A 208 11.06 4.43 -7.55
CA SER A 208 11.50 5.81 -7.76
C SER A 208 10.33 6.66 -8.23
N SER A 209 10.31 7.92 -7.84
CA SER A 209 9.36 8.91 -8.32
C SER A 209 10.02 10.27 -8.43
N GLU A 210 9.59 11.09 -9.37
CA GLU A 210 10.04 12.46 -9.55
C GLU A 210 9.46 13.42 -8.50
N ASP A 211 8.36 13.01 -7.84
CA ASP A 211 7.64 13.85 -6.87
C ASP A 211 7.13 13.02 -5.69
N TRP A 212 8.02 12.68 -4.75
CA TRP A 212 7.66 11.92 -3.55
C TRP A 212 6.74 12.68 -2.58
N THR A 213 6.70 14.00 -2.67
CA THR A 213 5.92 14.85 -1.78
C THR A 213 4.53 15.19 -2.34
N GLY A 214 4.30 14.97 -3.63
CA GLY A 214 3.07 15.28 -4.33
C GLY A 214 2.40 14.05 -4.94
N ARG A 215 2.24 14.08 -6.26
CA ARG A 215 1.55 13.00 -7.00
C ARG A 215 2.52 11.90 -7.42
N TRP A 216 3.25 11.34 -6.49
CA TRP A 216 4.30 10.36 -6.70
C TRP A 216 3.88 9.19 -7.60
N TRP A 217 2.61 8.79 -7.58
CA TRP A 217 2.08 7.67 -8.39
C TRP A 217 2.03 7.96 -9.89
N GLN A 218 2.11 9.22 -10.32
CA GLN A 218 2.09 9.59 -11.74
C GLN A 218 3.42 9.32 -12.43
N THR A 219 4.52 9.39 -11.70
CA THR A 219 5.87 9.16 -12.21
C THR A 219 6.54 7.95 -11.55
N LEU A 220 5.77 7.17 -10.77
CA LEU A 220 6.29 6.00 -10.10
C LEU A 220 6.85 5.00 -11.09
N THR A 221 8.10 4.64 -10.90
CA THR A 221 8.73 3.48 -11.51
C THR A 221 9.11 2.48 -10.44
N TRP A 222 9.18 1.21 -10.79
CA TRP A 222 9.54 0.15 -9.86
C TRP A 222 10.35 -0.93 -10.55
N GLU A 223 11.18 -1.60 -9.78
CA GLU A 223 11.91 -2.77 -10.21
C GLU A 223 11.89 -3.85 -9.13
N HIS A 224 11.86 -5.08 -9.59
CA HIS A 224 11.96 -6.24 -8.72
C HIS A 224 13.41 -6.42 -8.29
N VAL A 225 13.66 -6.51 -6.99
CA VAL A 225 15.00 -6.74 -6.43
C VAL A 225 15.16 -8.20 -6.04
N HIS A 226 14.26 -8.73 -5.20
CA HIS A 226 14.38 -10.11 -4.70
C HIS A 226 13.00 -10.70 -4.34
N THR A 227 12.91 -12.04 -4.36
CA THR A 227 11.73 -12.79 -3.88
C THR A 227 12.15 -13.93 -2.98
N TRP A 228 11.51 -14.06 -1.85
CA TRP A 228 11.62 -15.17 -0.93
C TRP A 228 10.37 -16.04 -0.95
N ARG A 229 10.56 -17.35 -0.70
CA ARG A 229 9.47 -18.28 -0.47
C ARG A 229 9.49 -18.71 0.99
N LEU A 230 8.35 -18.52 1.66
CA LEU A 230 8.15 -19.04 3.01
C LEU A 230 8.00 -20.57 2.95
N ARG A 231 8.22 -21.24 4.08
CA ARG A 231 8.18 -22.70 4.12
C ARG A 231 6.74 -23.21 4.09
N HIS A 232 6.50 -24.23 3.28
CA HIS A 232 5.28 -25.03 3.34
C HIS A 232 5.38 -26.12 4.37
#